data_a4541f384f47f2c63cf81af24e7dd756
#
_entry.id   a4541f384f47f2c63cf81af24e7dd756
#
_cell.length_a   1.000
_cell.length_b   1.000
_cell.length_c   1.000
_cell.angle_alpha   90.00
_cell.angle_beta   90.00
_cell.angle_gamma   90.00
#
_symmetry.space_group_name_H-M   'P 1'
#
loop_
_entity.id
_entity.type
_entity.pdbx_description
1 polymer ?
#
loop_
_entity_poly.entity_id
_entity_poly.type
_entity_poly.pdbx_seq_one_letter_code
_entity_poly.pdbx_strand_id
1 'polypeptide(L)'
;MASSKKFVPRPYQTQIIDFIISHPRCMVWAGMGMGKTVSTLTALKYLIDFEDAGPALVIAPLRVAKSTWPEESAHFSHLTQIKVSVICGSESARIRALNTGADIYVTNYEQIPWLVKTLGAKWKFKTVVADEATRLKGFRLRQGSRRARALATVAFRYCKRFIELTGTPATNGLLDLWGQAWFVDAGKRLGKSFAAYETQFFRPRRVGAEAYAVRWDPLPDSDARIKAKLSDCSITVNAEDWFDIEKPIESNVFVELPEDLKKKYKELQREFYVQVKTGEIEAVNAAVKLGKLLQFASGAAYKDGGKTWFPIHDLKLDALRSVVEEASGAPVLVAYQYRHELERILKAFPQARALDKDPETIAAWNRGEIPILVAHPAACGHGLNLQDGGNILCFFSLGFNYEYFAQMIERIGPTRQAQSGHPRPVFVYYILAKDTDDAAVLKSLRKKENVLDFILGRAHERLG
;
A
#
# COMPACT_ATOMS: atom_id res chain seq x y z
N MET A 1 -6.15 -28.31 -18.24
CA MET A 1 -5.19 -27.22 -18.44
C MET A 1 -6.00 -25.96 -18.72
N ALA A 2 -5.90 -24.95 -17.89
CA ALA A 2 -6.57 -23.67 -18.15
C ALA A 2 -6.04 -23.11 -19.47
N SER A 3 -6.91 -22.71 -20.39
CA SER A 3 -6.50 -22.13 -21.67
C SER A 3 -5.77 -20.80 -21.38
N SER A 4 -4.52 -20.68 -21.76
CA SER A 4 -3.74 -19.46 -21.64
C SER A 4 -4.36 -18.35 -22.51
N LYS A 5 -4.56 -17.17 -21.93
CA LYS A 5 -5.16 -16.02 -22.61
C LYS A 5 -4.14 -15.34 -23.53
N LYS A 6 -4.56 -14.94 -24.72
CA LYS A 6 -3.73 -14.10 -25.59
C LYS A 6 -3.60 -12.70 -24.96
N PHE A 7 -2.38 -12.22 -24.80
CA PHE A 7 -2.13 -10.85 -24.36
C PHE A 7 -2.24 -9.90 -25.57
N VAL A 8 -3.11 -8.92 -25.44
CA VAL A 8 -3.20 -7.78 -26.35
C VAL A 8 -2.92 -6.54 -25.51
N PRO A 9 -1.72 -5.96 -25.60
CA PRO A 9 -1.37 -4.82 -24.77
C PRO A 9 -2.22 -3.61 -25.12
N ARG A 10 -2.67 -2.89 -24.10
CA ARG A 10 -3.27 -1.58 -24.27
C ARG A 10 -2.17 -0.55 -24.60
N PRO A 11 -2.45 0.59 -25.22
CA PRO A 11 -1.42 1.55 -25.62
C PRO A 11 -0.48 1.95 -24.48
N TYR A 12 -1.00 2.20 -23.27
CA TYR A 12 -0.18 2.53 -22.11
C TYR A 12 0.69 1.36 -21.62
N GLN A 13 0.24 0.12 -21.79
CA GLN A 13 1.05 -1.07 -21.47
C GLN A 13 2.20 -1.22 -22.45
N THR A 14 1.97 -0.91 -23.73
CA THR A 14 3.04 -0.83 -24.74
C THR A 14 4.07 0.22 -24.34
N GLN A 15 3.63 1.42 -23.92
CA GLN A 15 4.55 2.46 -23.42
C GLN A 15 5.39 1.99 -22.22
N ILE A 16 4.79 1.27 -21.27
CA ILE A 16 5.51 0.70 -20.12
C ILE A 16 6.55 -0.33 -20.59
N ILE A 17 6.18 -1.23 -21.52
CA ILE A 17 7.06 -2.26 -22.07
C ILE A 17 8.26 -1.61 -22.76
N ASP A 18 8.02 -0.69 -23.69
CA ASP A 18 9.05 0.00 -24.46
C ASP A 18 9.97 0.83 -23.55
N PHE A 19 9.41 1.47 -22.53
CA PHE A 19 10.18 2.24 -21.55
C PHE A 19 11.11 1.34 -20.75
N ILE A 20 10.65 0.18 -20.26
CA ILE A 20 11.48 -0.78 -19.53
C ILE A 20 12.59 -1.34 -20.42
N ILE A 21 12.31 -1.63 -21.69
CA ILE A 21 13.30 -2.16 -22.62
C ILE A 21 14.39 -1.11 -22.88
N SER A 22 13.99 0.13 -23.21
CA SER A 22 14.90 1.20 -23.58
C SER A 22 15.70 1.81 -22.40
N HIS A 23 15.22 1.67 -21.15
CA HIS A 23 15.85 2.26 -19.99
C HIS A 23 16.37 1.18 -19.02
N PRO A 24 17.68 0.91 -19.01
CA PRO A 24 18.26 -0.13 -18.12
C PRO A 24 17.98 0.12 -16.64
N ARG A 25 17.82 1.36 -16.23
CA ARG A 25 17.48 1.74 -14.86
C ARG A 25 16.36 2.75 -14.88
N CYS A 26 15.19 2.35 -14.38
CA CYS A 26 13.99 3.16 -14.53
C CYS A 26 12.98 2.97 -13.40
N MET A 27 12.07 3.92 -13.31
CA MET A 27 10.93 3.95 -12.42
C MET A 27 9.64 3.95 -13.24
N VAL A 28 8.76 3.00 -12.99
CA VAL A 28 7.42 2.94 -13.57
C VAL A 28 6.40 3.30 -12.51
N TRP A 29 5.86 4.48 -12.61
CA TRP A 29 4.81 5.01 -11.75
C TRP A 29 3.46 4.84 -12.43
N ALA A 30 2.85 3.69 -12.22
CA ALA A 30 1.56 3.37 -12.82
C ALA A 30 0.57 2.94 -11.74
N GLY A 31 -0.63 3.46 -11.80
CA GLY A 31 -1.71 3.19 -10.85
C GLY A 31 -1.96 1.69 -10.65
N MET A 32 -2.68 1.33 -9.60
CA MET A 32 -3.08 -0.06 -9.40
C MET A 32 -4.03 -0.49 -10.53
N GLY A 33 -3.94 -1.76 -10.92
CA GLY A 33 -4.75 -2.28 -12.03
C GLY A 33 -4.22 -1.94 -13.43
N MET A 34 -3.22 -1.05 -13.59
CA MET A 34 -2.67 -0.66 -14.90
C MET A 34 -1.80 -1.75 -15.57
N GLY A 35 -1.83 -2.99 -15.08
CA GLY A 35 -1.14 -4.13 -15.70
C GLY A 35 0.39 -4.07 -15.62
N LYS A 36 0.95 -3.43 -14.58
CA LYS A 36 2.40 -3.37 -14.36
C LYS A 36 3.08 -4.74 -14.47
N THR A 37 2.50 -5.75 -13.83
CA THR A 37 3.08 -7.10 -13.76
C THR A 37 3.20 -7.73 -15.15
N VAL A 38 2.11 -7.80 -15.92
CA VAL A 38 2.14 -8.40 -17.27
C VAL A 38 3.02 -7.59 -18.23
N SER A 39 2.99 -6.26 -18.15
CA SER A 39 3.86 -5.40 -18.97
C SER A 39 5.33 -5.63 -18.65
N THR A 40 5.68 -5.74 -17.36
CA THR A 40 7.05 -6.01 -16.92
C THR A 40 7.49 -7.43 -17.31
N LEU A 41 6.63 -8.45 -17.15
CA LEU A 41 6.93 -9.82 -17.60
C LEU A 41 7.18 -9.88 -19.11
N THR A 42 6.38 -9.13 -19.89
CA THR A 42 6.56 -9.05 -21.34
C THR A 42 7.89 -8.39 -21.71
N ALA A 43 8.24 -7.29 -21.05
CA ALA A 43 9.54 -6.64 -21.22
C ALA A 43 10.70 -7.55 -20.79
N LEU A 44 10.60 -8.23 -19.64
CA LEU A 44 11.61 -9.17 -19.16
C LEU A 44 11.82 -10.33 -20.15
N LYS A 45 10.74 -10.86 -20.71
CA LYS A 45 10.85 -11.91 -21.74
C LYS A 45 11.70 -11.43 -22.91
N TYR A 46 11.39 -10.27 -23.47
CA TYR A 46 12.18 -9.68 -24.55
C TYR A 46 13.65 -9.50 -24.17
N LEU A 47 13.91 -8.93 -23.00
CA LEU A 47 15.24 -8.65 -22.50
C LEU A 47 16.07 -9.94 -22.23
N ILE A 48 15.43 -11.00 -21.79
CA ILE A 48 16.08 -12.30 -21.56
C ILE A 48 16.38 -12.99 -22.88
N ASP A 49 15.41 -12.99 -23.81
CA ASP A 49 15.53 -13.69 -25.09
C ASP A 49 16.54 -13.01 -26.03
N PHE A 50 16.64 -11.66 -26.02
CA PHE A 50 17.38 -10.90 -27.02
C PHE A 50 18.56 -10.07 -26.51
N GLU A 51 18.59 -9.74 -25.19
CA GLU A 51 19.62 -8.82 -24.65
C GLU A 51 20.49 -9.44 -23.54
N ASP A 52 20.47 -10.77 -23.35
CA ASP A 52 21.24 -11.45 -22.29
C ASP A 52 21.03 -10.81 -20.90
N ALA A 53 19.80 -10.36 -20.60
CA ALA A 53 19.48 -9.69 -19.36
C ALA A 53 19.05 -10.64 -18.21
N GLY A 54 19.00 -11.94 -18.47
CA GLY A 54 18.66 -12.96 -17.48
C GLY A 54 19.85 -13.50 -16.71
N PRO A 55 19.61 -14.26 -15.63
CA PRO A 55 18.31 -14.37 -14.98
C PRO A 55 17.88 -13.08 -14.27
N ALA A 56 16.56 -12.86 -14.19
CA ALA A 56 15.97 -11.71 -13.48
C ALA A 56 15.54 -12.06 -12.06
N LEU A 57 15.67 -11.11 -11.14
CA LEU A 57 15.14 -11.18 -9.77
C LEU A 57 14.00 -10.18 -9.60
N VAL A 58 12.83 -10.66 -9.27
CA VAL A 58 11.69 -9.83 -8.85
C VAL A 58 11.60 -9.84 -7.34
N ILE A 59 11.56 -8.66 -6.75
CA ILE A 59 11.39 -8.44 -5.31
C ILE A 59 10.03 -7.80 -5.12
N ALA A 60 9.10 -8.49 -4.47
CA ALA A 60 7.73 -8.06 -4.30
C ALA A 60 7.23 -8.28 -2.85
N PRO A 61 6.10 -7.72 -2.44
CA PRO A 61 5.43 -8.12 -1.21
C PRO A 61 5.17 -9.63 -1.19
N LEU A 62 5.25 -10.27 -0.01
CA LEU A 62 5.25 -11.74 0.11
C LEU A 62 4.09 -12.41 -0.63
N ARG A 63 2.87 -11.86 -0.54
CA ARG A 63 1.70 -12.42 -1.23
C ARG A 63 1.85 -12.32 -2.73
N VAL A 64 2.22 -11.15 -3.23
CA VAL A 64 2.45 -10.90 -4.66
C VAL A 64 3.56 -11.80 -5.22
N ALA A 65 4.64 -11.98 -4.45
CA ALA A 65 5.74 -12.87 -4.81
C ALA A 65 5.31 -14.34 -4.93
N LYS A 66 4.36 -14.79 -4.09
CA LYS A 66 3.90 -16.19 -4.08
C LYS A 66 2.79 -16.49 -5.09
N SER A 67 1.96 -15.49 -5.42
CA SER A 67 0.78 -15.70 -6.26
C SER A 67 0.85 -14.89 -7.56
N THR A 68 0.82 -13.57 -7.49
CA THR A 68 0.60 -12.71 -8.67
C THR A 68 1.63 -12.92 -9.78
N TRP A 69 2.92 -12.91 -9.47
CA TRP A 69 3.95 -13.05 -10.49
C TRP A 69 3.96 -14.44 -11.16
N PRO A 70 3.87 -15.56 -10.41
CA PRO A 70 3.74 -16.89 -11.02
C PRO A 70 2.44 -17.09 -11.80
N GLU A 71 1.31 -16.62 -11.26
CA GLU A 71 0.00 -16.75 -11.90
C GLU A 71 -0.09 -15.96 -13.20
N GLU A 72 0.37 -14.71 -13.22
CA GLU A 72 0.41 -13.87 -14.44
C GLU A 72 1.29 -14.47 -15.51
N SER A 73 2.46 -15.07 -15.14
CA SER A 73 3.34 -15.73 -16.11
C SER A 73 2.70 -16.97 -16.73
N ALA A 74 1.84 -17.68 -16.00
CA ALA A 74 1.11 -18.85 -16.49
C ALA A 74 -0.18 -18.46 -17.25
N HIS A 75 -0.73 -17.27 -16.96
CA HIS A 75 -2.02 -16.82 -17.51
C HIS A 75 -1.94 -16.45 -19.00
N PHE A 76 -0.83 -15.84 -19.42
CA PHE A 76 -0.69 -15.33 -20.80
C PHE A 76 0.14 -16.25 -21.69
N SER A 77 -0.39 -16.54 -22.89
CA SER A 77 0.19 -17.51 -23.81
C SER A 77 1.64 -17.20 -24.24
N HIS A 78 1.99 -15.93 -24.40
CA HIS A 78 3.34 -15.51 -24.78
C HIS A 78 4.37 -15.66 -23.64
N LEU A 79 3.93 -15.86 -22.40
CA LEU A 79 4.79 -15.99 -21.21
C LEU A 79 4.97 -17.45 -20.75
N THR A 80 4.24 -18.40 -21.32
CA THR A 80 4.23 -19.81 -20.86
C THR A 80 5.59 -20.54 -20.94
N GLN A 81 6.52 -20.03 -21.76
CA GLN A 81 7.88 -20.57 -21.86
C GLN A 81 8.83 -20.06 -20.79
N ILE A 82 8.48 -18.98 -20.09
CA ILE A 82 9.31 -18.43 -19.00
C ILE A 82 9.22 -19.33 -17.78
N LYS A 83 10.36 -19.76 -17.29
CA LYS A 83 10.46 -20.51 -16.04
C LYS A 83 10.54 -19.57 -14.87
N VAL A 84 9.53 -19.58 -14.00
CA VAL A 84 9.47 -18.76 -12.78
C VAL A 84 9.74 -19.62 -11.56
N SER A 85 10.64 -19.17 -10.67
CA SER A 85 10.95 -19.83 -9.41
C SER A 85 10.75 -18.90 -8.22
N VAL A 86 9.99 -19.36 -7.21
CA VAL A 86 9.64 -18.56 -6.03
C VAL A 86 10.56 -18.88 -4.85
N ILE A 87 11.43 -17.93 -4.49
CA ILE A 87 12.40 -18.05 -3.38
C ILE A 87 11.71 -17.57 -2.08
N CYS A 88 10.84 -18.41 -1.52
CA CYS A 88 10.09 -18.13 -0.29
C CYS A 88 10.01 -19.38 0.59
N GLY A 89 9.62 -19.22 1.87
CA GLY A 89 9.43 -20.32 2.81
C GLY A 89 10.68 -20.66 3.63
N SER A 90 10.88 -21.94 3.97
CA SER A 90 12.04 -22.43 4.74
C SER A 90 13.35 -22.23 3.97
N GLU A 91 14.47 -22.22 4.67
CA GLU A 91 15.79 -22.05 4.03
C GLU A 91 16.07 -23.15 3.00
N SER A 92 15.76 -24.40 3.30
CA SER A 92 15.89 -25.49 2.36
C SER A 92 15.02 -25.32 1.10
N ALA A 93 13.80 -24.82 1.24
CA ALA A 93 12.93 -24.50 0.11
C ALA A 93 13.52 -23.39 -0.77
N ARG A 94 14.04 -22.32 -0.15
CA ARG A 94 14.69 -21.21 -0.86
C ARG A 94 15.94 -21.64 -1.62
N ILE A 95 16.77 -22.51 -1.02
CA ILE A 95 17.98 -23.08 -1.68
C ILE A 95 17.57 -23.92 -2.89
N ARG A 96 16.56 -24.78 -2.74
CA ARG A 96 16.05 -25.55 -3.89
C ARG A 96 15.57 -24.62 -5.00
N ALA A 97 14.78 -23.59 -4.66
CA ALA A 97 14.27 -22.63 -5.62
C ALA A 97 15.40 -21.87 -6.35
N LEU A 98 16.48 -21.52 -5.66
CA LEU A 98 17.67 -20.87 -6.27
C LEU A 98 18.37 -21.75 -7.32
N ASN A 99 18.27 -23.08 -7.20
CA ASN A 99 18.97 -24.04 -8.05
C ASN A 99 18.10 -24.60 -9.19
N THR A 100 16.91 -24.03 -9.43
CA THR A 100 15.98 -24.53 -10.46
C THR A 100 16.38 -24.22 -11.91
N GLY A 101 17.35 -23.33 -12.14
CA GLY A 101 17.68 -22.85 -13.50
C GLY A 101 16.52 -22.07 -14.14
N ALA A 102 15.83 -21.25 -13.37
CA ALA A 102 14.72 -20.43 -13.84
C ALA A 102 15.22 -19.15 -14.53
N ASP A 103 14.38 -18.59 -15.41
CA ASP A 103 14.61 -17.32 -16.10
C ASP A 103 14.32 -16.13 -15.20
N ILE A 104 13.25 -16.25 -14.39
CA ILE A 104 12.80 -15.25 -13.43
C ILE A 104 12.71 -15.89 -12.04
N TYR A 105 13.34 -15.27 -11.09
CA TYR A 105 13.26 -15.62 -9.67
C TYR A 105 12.46 -14.57 -8.94
N VAL A 106 11.52 -15.00 -8.09
CA VAL A 106 10.65 -14.08 -7.33
C VAL A 106 10.88 -14.28 -5.85
N THR A 107 11.09 -13.20 -5.10
CA THR A 107 11.25 -13.22 -3.65
C THR A 107 10.56 -12.05 -2.98
N ASN A 108 10.51 -12.06 -1.64
CA ASN A 108 9.99 -10.92 -0.90
C ASN A 108 11.12 -10.09 -0.24
N TYR A 109 10.82 -8.85 0.08
CA TYR A 109 11.78 -7.88 0.62
C TYR A 109 12.51 -8.37 1.88
N GLU A 110 11.84 -9.14 2.73
CA GLU A 110 12.38 -9.70 3.97
C GLU A 110 13.51 -10.70 3.72
N GLN A 111 13.54 -11.35 2.56
CA GLN A 111 14.55 -12.36 2.19
C GLN A 111 15.81 -11.74 1.57
N ILE A 112 15.81 -10.46 1.21
CA ILE A 112 16.95 -9.82 0.55
C ILE A 112 18.26 -9.98 1.34
N PRO A 113 18.33 -9.71 2.66
CA PRO A 113 19.59 -9.87 3.41
C PRO A 113 20.13 -11.30 3.39
N TRP A 114 19.24 -12.30 3.49
CA TRP A 114 19.62 -13.70 3.37
C TRP A 114 20.12 -14.03 1.96
N LEU A 115 19.41 -13.61 0.92
CA LEU A 115 19.76 -13.85 -0.47
C LEU A 115 21.13 -13.27 -0.83
N VAL A 116 21.37 -12.02 -0.45
CA VAL A 116 22.67 -11.35 -0.66
C VAL A 116 23.80 -12.07 0.09
N LYS A 117 23.57 -12.47 1.34
CA LYS A 117 24.55 -13.23 2.14
C LYS A 117 24.84 -14.60 1.51
N THR A 118 23.81 -15.33 1.05
CA THR A 118 23.93 -16.66 0.49
C THR A 118 24.68 -16.67 -0.83
N LEU A 119 24.40 -15.72 -1.71
CA LEU A 119 25.02 -15.65 -3.03
C LEU A 119 26.36 -14.93 -3.01
N GLY A 120 26.54 -13.89 -2.21
CA GLY A 120 27.78 -13.11 -2.14
C GLY A 120 28.33 -12.75 -3.52
N ALA A 121 29.56 -13.16 -3.79
CA ALA A 121 30.22 -12.98 -5.08
C ALA A 121 29.63 -13.81 -6.23
N LYS A 122 28.80 -14.81 -5.92
CA LYS A 122 28.08 -15.64 -6.90
C LYS A 122 26.70 -15.04 -7.26
N TRP A 123 26.51 -13.76 -7.02
CA TRP A 123 25.29 -13.08 -7.44
C TRP A 123 25.08 -13.20 -8.95
N LYS A 124 23.99 -13.83 -9.37
CA LYS A 124 23.74 -14.17 -10.76
C LYS A 124 22.73 -13.29 -11.48
N PHE A 125 21.97 -12.47 -10.74
CA PHE A 125 20.86 -11.71 -11.31
C PHE A 125 21.38 -10.46 -12.01
N LYS A 126 21.20 -10.40 -13.34
CA LYS A 126 21.59 -9.25 -14.17
C LYS A 126 20.52 -8.16 -14.15
N THR A 127 19.26 -8.54 -13.98
CA THR A 127 18.11 -7.63 -13.87
C THR A 127 17.45 -7.80 -12.51
N VAL A 128 17.14 -6.67 -11.86
CA VAL A 128 16.34 -6.63 -10.64
C VAL A 128 15.09 -5.79 -10.88
N VAL A 129 13.94 -6.32 -10.51
CA VAL A 129 12.65 -5.61 -10.48
C VAL A 129 12.24 -5.44 -9.02
N ALA A 130 12.05 -4.21 -8.58
CA ALA A 130 11.52 -3.88 -7.26
C ALA A 130 10.03 -3.52 -7.39
N ASP A 131 9.17 -4.50 -7.19
CA ASP A 131 7.71 -4.30 -7.19
C ASP A 131 7.27 -3.74 -5.84
N GLU A 132 6.47 -2.68 -5.84
CA GLU A 132 6.18 -1.83 -4.70
C GLU A 132 7.46 -1.16 -4.15
N ALA A 133 8.15 -0.42 -5.03
CA ALA A 133 9.45 0.23 -4.75
C ALA A 133 9.41 1.21 -3.57
N THR A 134 8.23 1.66 -3.13
CA THR A 134 8.04 2.43 -1.89
C THR A 134 8.64 1.74 -0.67
N ARG A 135 8.83 0.42 -0.69
CA ARG A 135 9.55 -0.33 0.35
C ARG A 135 11.04 -0.03 0.43
N LEU A 136 11.60 0.65 -0.58
CA LEU A 136 12.98 1.14 -0.61
C LEU A 136 13.12 2.57 -0.08
N LYS A 137 12.03 3.30 0.17
CA LYS A 137 12.03 4.70 0.65
C LYS A 137 12.86 4.94 1.91
N GLY A 138 12.96 3.96 2.79
CA GLY A 138 13.78 4.01 4.01
C GLY A 138 15.27 3.74 3.79
N PHE A 139 15.75 3.68 2.54
CA PHE A 139 17.17 3.51 2.27
C PHE A 139 17.97 4.76 2.67
N ARG A 140 19.09 4.53 3.33
CA ARG A 140 20.12 5.54 3.65
C ARG A 140 21.48 4.84 3.57
N LEU A 141 22.50 5.54 3.13
CA LEU A 141 23.85 4.97 2.91
C LEU A 141 24.45 4.30 4.17
N ARG A 142 24.29 4.91 5.32
CA ARG A 142 24.86 4.42 6.59
C ARG A 142 23.82 3.89 7.56
N GLN A 143 22.57 4.29 7.42
CA GLN A 143 21.44 3.99 8.31
C GLN A 143 20.22 3.52 7.51
N GLY A 144 19.10 3.30 8.17
CA GLY A 144 17.84 2.96 7.53
C GLY A 144 17.64 1.47 7.32
N SER A 145 16.81 1.10 6.37
CA SER A 145 16.33 -0.26 6.16
C SER A 145 17.45 -1.27 5.88
N ARG A 146 17.58 -2.30 6.74
CA ARG A 146 18.53 -3.40 6.55
C ARG A 146 18.37 -4.08 5.20
N ARG A 147 17.13 -4.24 4.71
CA ARG A 147 16.80 -4.86 3.42
C ARG A 147 17.33 -4.04 2.26
N ALA A 148 17.05 -2.75 2.26
CA ALA A 148 17.49 -1.84 1.21
C ALA A 148 19.01 -1.69 1.19
N ARG A 149 19.68 -1.63 2.37
CA ARG A 149 21.14 -1.59 2.44
C ARG A 149 21.78 -2.87 1.88
N ALA A 150 21.23 -4.04 2.20
CA ALA A 150 21.73 -5.30 1.62
C ALA A 150 21.57 -5.29 0.09
N LEU A 151 20.42 -4.86 -0.44
CA LEU A 151 20.21 -4.74 -1.89
C LEU A 151 21.18 -3.78 -2.55
N ALA A 152 21.48 -2.66 -1.90
CA ALA A 152 22.42 -1.65 -2.42
C ALA A 152 23.84 -2.20 -2.67
N THR A 153 24.28 -3.20 -1.91
CA THR A 153 25.61 -3.81 -2.09
C THR A 153 25.78 -4.54 -3.42
N VAL A 154 24.67 -4.97 -4.01
CA VAL A 154 24.65 -5.73 -5.27
C VAL A 154 24.09 -4.93 -6.45
N ALA A 155 23.26 -3.92 -6.19
CA ALA A 155 22.48 -3.19 -7.19
C ALA A 155 23.33 -2.51 -8.29
N PHE A 156 24.49 -1.98 -7.97
CA PHE A 156 25.39 -1.35 -8.96
C PHE A 156 26.62 -2.21 -9.30
N ARG A 157 26.91 -3.20 -8.46
CA ARG A 157 28.08 -4.06 -8.66
C ARG A 157 27.81 -5.18 -9.66
N TYR A 158 26.61 -5.75 -9.63
CA TYR A 158 26.29 -6.96 -10.38
C TYR A 158 25.07 -6.80 -11.31
N CYS A 159 24.16 -5.84 -11.01
CA CYS A 159 22.94 -5.70 -11.79
C CYS A 159 23.12 -4.69 -12.92
N LYS A 160 22.95 -5.13 -14.15
CA LYS A 160 22.95 -4.28 -15.34
C LYS A 160 21.66 -3.42 -15.39
N ARG A 161 20.52 -4.01 -14.99
CA ARG A 161 19.20 -3.37 -15.03
C ARG A 161 18.56 -3.33 -13.64
N PHE A 162 17.90 -2.21 -13.34
CA PHE A 162 17.14 -2.05 -12.10
C PHE A 162 15.83 -1.32 -12.41
N ILE A 163 14.70 -2.00 -12.25
CA ILE A 163 13.36 -1.52 -12.61
C ILE A 163 12.54 -1.37 -11.34
N GLU A 164 12.01 -0.20 -11.10
CA GLU A 164 11.13 0.08 -9.96
C GLU A 164 9.69 0.22 -10.42
N LEU A 165 8.78 -0.49 -9.73
CA LEU A 165 7.35 -0.42 -10.00
C LEU A 165 6.63 0.09 -8.76
N THR A 166 5.80 1.11 -8.90
CA THR A 166 4.89 1.54 -7.83
C THR A 166 3.71 2.32 -8.38
N GLY A 167 2.58 2.27 -7.69
CA GLY A 167 1.42 3.13 -7.96
C GLY A 167 1.46 4.47 -7.24
N THR A 168 2.25 4.56 -6.16
CA THR A 168 2.27 5.71 -5.25
C THR A 168 3.69 6.05 -4.81
N PRO A 169 4.52 6.67 -5.67
CA PRO A 169 5.96 6.85 -5.42
C PRO A 169 6.29 7.70 -4.17
N ALA A 170 5.42 8.64 -3.82
CA ALA A 170 5.60 9.59 -2.70
C ALA A 170 4.48 9.44 -1.66
N THR A 171 4.33 8.27 -1.09
CA THR A 171 3.23 7.91 -0.16
C THR A 171 3.12 8.85 1.05
N ASN A 172 4.27 9.21 1.65
CA ASN A 172 4.33 10.13 2.80
C ASN A 172 4.99 11.47 2.42
N GLY A 173 4.96 11.83 1.14
CA GLY A 173 5.55 13.05 0.62
C GLY A 173 6.88 12.84 -0.11
N LEU A 174 7.42 13.93 -0.62
CA LEU A 174 8.59 13.92 -1.52
C LEU A 174 9.86 13.33 -0.90
N LEU A 175 9.99 13.32 0.43
CA LEU A 175 11.13 12.68 1.14
C LEU A 175 11.27 11.19 0.83
N ASP A 176 10.18 10.51 0.50
CA ASP A 176 10.17 9.09 0.16
C ASP A 176 10.91 8.76 -1.16
N LEU A 177 11.07 9.76 -2.05
CA LEU A 177 11.60 9.53 -3.40
C LEU A 177 13.12 9.27 -3.43
N TRP A 178 13.90 9.86 -2.52
CA TRP A 178 15.35 9.73 -2.58
C TRP A 178 15.82 8.29 -2.45
N GLY A 179 15.24 7.54 -1.51
CA GLY A 179 15.64 6.14 -1.28
C GLY A 179 15.33 5.22 -2.47
N GLN A 180 14.29 5.50 -3.21
CA GLN A 180 13.92 4.83 -4.45
C GLN A 180 14.88 5.27 -5.57
N ALA A 181 14.92 6.55 -5.89
CA ALA A 181 15.75 7.09 -6.97
C ALA A 181 17.23 6.72 -6.87
N TRP A 182 17.72 6.48 -5.66
CA TRP A 182 19.13 6.07 -5.46
C TRP A 182 19.44 4.73 -6.15
N PHE A 183 18.52 3.78 -6.20
CA PHE A 183 18.74 2.50 -6.88
C PHE A 183 18.77 2.63 -8.41
N VAL A 184 18.25 3.73 -8.95
CA VAL A 184 18.31 4.02 -10.38
C VAL A 184 19.65 4.64 -10.77
N ASP A 185 20.21 5.58 -9.97
CA ASP A 185 21.35 6.37 -10.42
C ASP A 185 22.47 6.60 -9.40
N ALA A 186 22.43 5.95 -8.23
CA ALA A 186 23.38 6.14 -7.13
C ALA A 186 23.42 7.61 -6.61
N GLY A 187 22.27 8.29 -6.64
CA GLY A 187 22.09 9.65 -6.14
C GLY A 187 22.59 10.75 -7.08
N LYS A 188 22.78 10.45 -8.36
CA LYS A 188 23.24 11.47 -9.33
C LYS A 188 22.24 12.61 -9.52
N ARG A 189 20.93 12.30 -9.59
CA ARG A 189 19.87 13.29 -9.87
C ARG A 189 19.41 14.04 -8.63
N LEU A 190 19.17 13.33 -7.54
CA LEU A 190 18.58 13.92 -6.34
C LEU A 190 19.59 14.25 -5.23
N GLY A 191 20.86 13.92 -5.41
CA GLY A 191 21.92 14.15 -4.44
C GLY A 191 22.56 12.88 -3.92
N LYS A 192 23.89 12.89 -3.75
CA LYS A 192 24.68 11.71 -3.36
C LYS A 192 24.34 11.16 -1.98
N SER A 193 23.75 11.95 -1.10
CA SER A 193 23.29 11.55 0.23
C SER A 193 21.88 12.07 0.52
N PHE A 194 21.21 11.45 1.47
CA PHE A 194 19.89 11.91 1.89
C PHE A 194 19.92 13.32 2.47
N ALA A 195 20.97 13.66 3.24
CA ALA A 195 21.17 15.01 3.75
C ALA A 195 21.34 16.06 2.63
N ALA A 196 22.06 15.72 1.55
CA ALA A 196 22.17 16.60 0.39
C ALA A 196 20.80 16.80 -0.30
N TYR A 197 19.98 15.77 -0.36
CA TYR A 197 18.61 15.86 -0.86
C TYR A 197 17.74 16.75 0.02
N GLU A 198 17.78 16.56 1.34
CA GLU A 198 17.02 17.38 2.30
C GLU A 198 17.41 18.87 2.15
N THR A 199 18.71 19.17 2.15
CA THR A 199 19.19 20.56 2.01
C THR A 199 18.79 21.20 0.68
N GLN A 200 18.73 20.42 -0.41
CA GLN A 200 18.46 20.94 -1.75
C GLN A 200 16.97 21.24 -2.00
N PHE A 201 16.08 20.47 -1.39
CA PHE A 201 14.65 20.48 -1.73
C PHE A 201 13.74 20.80 -0.54
N PHE A 202 14.27 20.91 0.67
CA PHE A 202 13.46 21.12 1.86
C PHE A 202 14.08 22.18 2.76
N ARG A 203 13.26 22.73 3.63
CA ARG A 203 13.68 23.60 4.73
C ARG A 203 13.36 22.95 6.06
N PRO A 204 14.27 23.04 7.05
CA PRO A 204 14.00 22.51 8.37
C PRO A 204 12.99 23.41 9.10
N ARG A 205 11.97 22.81 9.70
CA ARG A 205 11.05 23.48 10.59
C ARG A 205 11.07 22.83 11.95
N ARG A 206 11.30 23.60 13.00
CA ARG A 206 11.23 23.10 14.37
C ARG A 206 9.78 22.79 14.72
N VAL A 207 9.53 21.65 15.34
CA VAL A 207 8.21 21.21 15.77
C VAL A 207 8.27 20.93 17.27
N GLY A 208 7.52 21.71 18.07
CA GLY A 208 7.47 21.58 19.53
C GLY A 208 8.59 22.29 20.28
N ALA A 209 8.58 22.18 21.62
CA ALA A 209 9.53 22.82 22.53
C ALA A 209 10.88 22.09 22.59
N GLU A 210 10.95 20.82 22.13
CA GLU A 210 12.18 20.03 22.14
C GLU A 210 13.10 20.44 20.97
N ALA A 211 14.34 20.76 21.29
CA ALA A 211 15.35 21.25 20.34
C ALA A 211 15.70 20.25 19.22
N TYR A 212 15.26 19.00 19.31
CA TYR A 212 15.64 17.90 18.39
C TYR A 212 14.55 17.47 17.40
N ALA A 213 13.30 17.94 17.53
CA ALA A 213 12.23 17.61 16.59
C ALA A 213 12.27 18.55 15.38
N VAL A 214 13.03 18.19 14.36
CA VAL A 214 13.08 18.92 13.09
C VAL A 214 12.23 18.18 12.05
N ARG A 215 11.25 18.88 11.49
CA ARG A 215 10.52 18.47 10.30
C ARG A 215 11.12 19.14 9.07
N TRP A 216 11.12 18.44 7.96
CA TRP A 216 11.56 18.94 6.67
C TRP A 216 10.36 19.24 5.79
N ASP A 217 10.03 20.52 5.61
CA ASP A 217 8.96 20.96 4.73
C ASP A 217 9.52 21.21 3.32
N PRO A 218 8.84 20.77 2.24
CA PRO A 218 9.33 20.99 0.89
C PRO A 218 9.37 22.49 0.56
N LEU A 219 10.36 22.90 -0.20
CA LEU A 219 10.38 24.25 -0.80
C LEU A 219 9.26 24.35 -1.86
N PRO A 220 8.74 25.56 -2.16
CA PRO A 220 7.59 25.73 -3.03
C PRO A 220 7.70 25.09 -4.41
N ASP A 221 8.91 25.01 -4.97
CA ASP A 221 9.20 24.47 -6.31
C ASP A 221 9.73 23.03 -6.28
N SER A 222 9.86 22.41 -5.12
CA SER A 222 10.52 21.09 -4.95
C SER A 222 9.88 19.98 -5.76
N ASP A 223 8.55 19.92 -5.80
CA ASP A 223 7.84 18.88 -6.56
C ASP A 223 8.19 18.97 -8.05
N ALA A 224 8.08 20.15 -8.64
CA ALA A 224 8.38 20.37 -10.05
C ALA A 224 9.86 20.08 -10.38
N ARG A 225 10.79 20.52 -9.51
CA ARG A 225 12.23 20.28 -9.69
C ARG A 225 12.62 18.81 -9.56
N ILE A 226 12.02 18.09 -8.61
CA ILE A 226 12.26 16.64 -8.43
C ILE A 226 11.73 15.88 -9.63
N LYS A 227 10.50 16.17 -10.07
CA LYS A 227 9.89 15.55 -11.26
C LYS A 227 10.72 15.79 -12.50
N ALA A 228 11.15 17.04 -12.74
CA ALA A 228 12.02 17.38 -13.88
C ALA A 228 13.35 16.60 -13.86
N LYS A 229 13.96 16.40 -12.68
CA LYS A 229 15.20 15.62 -12.55
C LYS A 229 15.02 14.12 -12.74
N LEU A 230 13.84 13.60 -12.57
CA LEU A 230 13.54 12.17 -12.73
C LEU A 230 12.86 11.84 -14.07
N SER A 231 12.50 12.85 -14.87
CA SER A 231 11.71 12.69 -16.10
C SER A 231 12.37 11.79 -17.16
N ASP A 232 13.70 11.76 -17.21
CA ASP A 232 14.46 10.94 -18.15
C ASP A 232 14.60 9.47 -17.71
N CYS A 233 14.24 9.14 -16.49
CA CYS A 233 14.30 7.76 -15.95
C CYS A 233 12.99 7.29 -15.32
N SER A 234 11.92 8.05 -15.44
CA SER A 234 10.60 7.67 -14.93
C SER A 234 9.50 7.85 -15.96
N ILE A 235 8.55 6.93 -15.99
CA ILE A 235 7.30 7.05 -16.73
C ILE A 235 6.14 7.06 -15.74
N THR A 236 5.20 7.99 -15.93
CA THR A 236 3.94 8.05 -15.17
C THR A 236 2.78 7.65 -16.06
N VAL A 237 1.96 6.71 -15.58
CA VAL A 237 0.76 6.26 -16.27
C VAL A 237 -0.41 6.37 -15.29
N ASN A 238 -1.24 7.39 -15.48
CA ASN A 238 -2.44 7.57 -14.68
C ASN A 238 -3.63 6.91 -15.40
N ALA A 239 -4.50 6.27 -14.63
CA ALA A 239 -5.68 5.63 -15.18
C ALA A 239 -6.65 6.65 -15.84
N GLU A 240 -6.71 7.85 -15.30
CA GLU A 240 -7.54 8.96 -15.77
C GLU A 240 -7.18 9.43 -17.21
N ASP A 241 -5.94 9.22 -17.65
CA ASP A 241 -5.48 9.58 -19.00
C ASP A 241 -5.95 8.58 -20.07
N TRP A 242 -6.42 7.39 -19.66
CA TRP A 242 -6.70 6.24 -20.55
C TRP A 242 -8.12 5.68 -20.44
N PHE A 243 -8.81 6.01 -19.37
CA PHE A 243 -10.16 5.54 -19.11
C PHE A 243 -11.05 6.73 -18.75
N ASP A 244 -12.25 6.74 -19.26
CA ASP A 244 -13.30 7.64 -18.77
C ASP A 244 -13.75 7.10 -17.40
N ILE A 245 -13.12 7.61 -16.35
CA ILE A 245 -13.28 7.11 -14.97
C ILE A 245 -13.98 8.17 -14.15
N GLU A 246 -15.20 7.90 -13.76
CA GLU A 246 -15.88 8.67 -12.72
C GLU A 246 -15.23 8.41 -11.37
N LYS A 247 -15.03 9.47 -10.57
CA LYS A 247 -14.54 9.32 -9.20
C LYS A 247 -15.55 8.53 -8.37
N PRO A 248 -15.07 7.77 -7.35
CA PRO A 248 -15.99 7.13 -6.42
C PRO A 248 -16.97 8.13 -5.81
N ILE A 249 -18.21 7.72 -5.67
CA ILE A 249 -19.23 8.47 -4.94
C ILE A 249 -18.99 8.22 -3.46
N GLU A 250 -18.51 9.24 -2.76
CA GLU A 250 -18.15 9.14 -1.35
C GLU A 250 -19.27 9.66 -0.46
N SER A 251 -19.63 8.90 0.57
CA SER A 251 -20.67 9.24 1.53
C SER A 251 -20.20 9.06 2.97
N ASN A 252 -20.39 10.08 3.80
CA ASN A 252 -20.13 10.01 5.24
C ASN A 252 -21.40 9.60 5.98
N VAL A 253 -21.36 8.49 6.68
CA VAL A 253 -22.43 8.00 7.55
C VAL A 253 -22.08 8.37 8.98
N PHE A 254 -22.74 9.40 9.52
CA PHE A 254 -22.47 9.86 10.87
C PHE A 254 -23.31 9.12 11.90
N VAL A 255 -22.67 8.68 12.98
CA VAL A 255 -23.33 8.14 14.17
C VAL A 255 -23.13 9.10 15.34
N GLU A 256 -24.14 9.28 16.15
CA GLU A 256 -24.10 10.17 17.31
C GLU A 256 -23.97 9.36 18.60
N LEU A 257 -22.92 9.66 19.38
CA LEU A 257 -22.73 9.05 20.70
C LEU A 257 -23.82 9.56 21.67
N PRO A 258 -24.42 8.70 22.51
CA PRO A 258 -25.23 9.11 23.63
C PRO A 258 -24.47 10.12 24.53
N GLU A 259 -25.19 11.03 25.18
CA GLU A 259 -24.59 12.14 25.91
C GLU A 259 -23.60 11.72 27.02
N ASP A 260 -23.88 10.61 27.69
CA ASP A 260 -22.97 10.04 28.69
C ASP A 260 -21.66 9.53 28.09
N LEU A 261 -21.72 8.86 26.94
CA LEU A 261 -20.56 8.39 26.20
C LEU A 261 -19.81 9.55 25.55
N LYS A 262 -20.53 10.56 25.05
CA LYS A 262 -19.95 11.78 24.48
C LYS A 262 -19.14 12.56 25.53
N LYS A 263 -19.67 12.69 26.76
CA LYS A 263 -18.93 13.31 27.88
C LYS A 263 -17.64 12.55 28.17
N LYS A 264 -17.73 11.22 28.37
CA LYS A 264 -16.56 10.36 28.61
C LYS A 264 -15.52 10.45 27.48
N TYR A 265 -15.96 10.44 26.24
CA TYR A 265 -15.06 10.60 25.08
C TYR A 265 -14.33 11.95 25.12
N LYS A 266 -15.05 13.05 25.38
CA LYS A 266 -14.48 14.40 25.45
C LYS A 266 -13.48 14.55 26.60
N GLU A 267 -13.73 13.95 27.74
CA GLU A 267 -12.81 13.93 28.88
C GLU A 267 -11.51 13.23 28.51
N LEU A 268 -11.59 12.00 27.97
CA LEU A 268 -10.44 11.22 27.51
C LEU A 268 -9.66 11.96 26.40
N GLN A 269 -10.37 12.58 25.48
CA GLN A 269 -9.78 13.35 24.37
C GLN A 269 -9.05 14.58 24.90
N ARG A 270 -9.64 15.33 25.82
CA ARG A 270 -9.04 16.52 26.44
C ARG A 270 -7.79 16.16 27.21
N GLU A 271 -7.85 15.14 28.06
CA GLU A 271 -6.69 14.63 28.81
C GLU A 271 -5.56 14.25 27.86
N PHE A 272 -5.85 13.50 26.79
CA PHE A 272 -4.88 13.10 25.81
C PHE A 272 -4.18 14.30 25.16
N TYR A 273 -4.94 15.28 24.64
CA TYR A 273 -4.36 16.42 23.93
C TYR A 273 -3.63 17.41 24.88
N VAL A 274 -4.03 17.51 26.15
CA VAL A 274 -3.26 18.25 27.17
C VAL A 274 -1.88 17.61 27.34
N GLN A 275 -1.80 16.31 27.55
CA GLN A 275 -0.54 15.58 27.72
C GLN A 275 0.37 15.67 26.47
N VAL A 276 -0.20 15.73 25.27
CA VAL A 276 0.56 15.99 24.03
C VAL A 276 1.13 17.41 24.02
N LYS A 277 0.34 18.42 24.42
CA LYS A 277 0.74 19.84 24.39
C LYS A 277 1.80 20.15 25.47
N THR A 278 1.71 19.52 26.65
CA THR A 278 2.67 19.70 27.76
C THR A 278 3.96 18.92 27.57
N GLY A 279 4.03 18.03 26.56
CA GLY A 279 5.20 17.16 26.34
C GLY A 279 5.31 16.00 27.33
N GLU A 280 4.27 15.73 28.11
CA GLU A 280 4.24 14.60 29.08
C GLU A 280 4.20 13.22 28.41
N ILE A 281 3.91 13.17 27.10
CA ILE A 281 3.79 11.92 26.35
C ILE A 281 4.75 11.91 25.19
N GLU A 282 5.57 10.86 25.10
CA GLU A 282 6.37 10.55 23.92
C GLU A 282 5.47 10.21 22.71
N ALA A 283 5.95 10.53 21.51
CA ALA A 283 5.23 10.35 20.25
C ALA A 283 4.67 8.94 20.02
N VAL A 284 5.40 7.89 20.42
CA VAL A 284 4.95 6.49 20.29
C VAL A 284 3.75 6.22 21.21
N ASN A 285 3.80 6.71 22.44
CA ASN A 285 2.73 6.57 23.43
C ASN A 285 1.50 7.40 23.03
N ALA A 286 1.70 8.54 22.39
CA ALA A 286 0.62 9.38 21.85
C ALA A 286 -0.17 8.64 20.76
N ALA A 287 0.50 7.95 19.84
CA ALA A 287 -0.16 7.14 18.82
C ALA A 287 -1.00 5.99 19.41
N VAL A 288 -0.50 5.35 20.49
CA VAL A 288 -1.24 4.30 21.21
C VAL A 288 -2.50 4.87 21.87
N LYS A 289 -2.40 6.04 22.55
CA LYS A 289 -3.57 6.68 23.19
C LYS A 289 -4.60 7.16 22.17
N LEU A 290 -4.17 7.75 21.05
CA LEU A 290 -5.08 8.07 19.96
C LEU A 290 -5.80 6.82 19.45
N GLY A 291 -5.10 5.68 19.33
CA GLY A 291 -5.72 4.41 19.01
C GLY A 291 -6.83 4.00 19.98
N LYS A 292 -6.72 4.35 21.28
CA LYS A 292 -7.79 4.10 22.28
C LYS A 292 -9.01 4.99 22.03
N LEU A 293 -8.81 6.26 21.68
CA LEU A 293 -9.92 7.15 21.30
C LEU A 293 -10.68 6.63 20.07
N LEU A 294 -9.97 6.16 19.07
CA LEU A 294 -10.58 5.59 17.86
C LEU A 294 -11.30 4.26 18.15
N GLN A 295 -10.77 3.41 19.04
CA GLN A 295 -11.44 2.20 19.50
C GLN A 295 -12.74 2.55 20.24
N PHE A 296 -12.72 3.55 21.11
CA PHE A 296 -13.92 4.02 21.80
C PHE A 296 -14.99 4.49 20.79
N ALA A 297 -14.59 5.32 19.82
CA ALA A 297 -15.47 5.81 18.76
C ALA A 297 -16.03 4.67 17.89
N SER A 298 -15.32 3.54 17.77
CA SER A 298 -15.79 2.36 17.04
C SER A 298 -16.65 1.41 17.87
N GLY A 299 -16.81 1.67 19.15
CA GLY A 299 -17.77 1.01 20.03
C GLY A 299 -17.25 -0.13 20.89
N ALA A 300 -15.92 -0.31 21.00
CA ALA A 300 -15.29 -1.23 21.94
C ALA A 300 -13.85 -0.81 22.23
N ALA A 301 -13.28 -1.26 23.33
CA ALA A 301 -11.89 -0.98 23.67
C ALA A 301 -11.19 -2.23 24.21
N TYR A 302 -9.89 -2.37 23.89
CA TYR A 302 -9.08 -3.44 24.45
C TYR A 302 -8.72 -3.18 25.91
N LYS A 303 -8.80 -4.25 26.70
CA LYS A 303 -8.18 -4.35 28.03
C LYS A 303 -6.68 -4.67 27.89
N ASP A 304 -5.99 -4.70 28.99
CA ASP A 304 -4.57 -4.94 29.17
C ASP A 304 -3.85 -5.72 28.06
N GLY A 305 -2.96 -5.05 27.33
CA GLY A 305 -2.12 -5.66 26.31
C GLY A 305 -2.83 -6.15 25.03
N GLY A 306 -4.13 -5.85 24.82
CA GLY A 306 -4.83 -6.09 23.56
C GLY A 306 -5.35 -7.51 23.33
N LYS A 307 -5.39 -8.38 24.35
CA LYS A 307 -5.88 -9.75 24.24
C LYS A 307 -7.40 -9.85 24.37
N THR A 308 -7.99 -9.07 25.26
CA THR A 308 -9.43 -9.03 25.50
C THR A 308 -9.98 -7.64 25.25
N TRP A 309 -11.25 -7.53 24.95
CA TRP A 309 -11.93 -6.26 24.72
C TRP A 309 -13.29 -6.24 25.45
N PHE A 310 -13.83 -5.05 25.63
CA PHE A 310 -15.17 -4.85 26.20
C PHE A 310 -16.00 -3.95 25.28
N PRO A 311 -17.31 -4.23 25.13
CA PRO A 311 -18.19 -3.42 24.32
C PRO A 311 -18.50 -2.08 25.00
N ILE A 312 -18.67 -1.03 24.20
CA ILE A 312 -19.07 0.32 24.63
C ILE A 312 -20.41 0.69 24.01
N HIS A 313 -20.54 0.54 22.69
CA HIS A 313 -21.80 0.76 21.95
C HIS A 313 -21.79 0.05 20.61
N ASP A 314 -22.97 -0.11 19.97
CA ASP A 314 -23.13 -0.79 18.69
C ASP A 314 -23.52 0.16 17.54
N LEU A 315 -23.45 1.47 17.75
CA LEU A 315 -23.90 2.50 16.79
C LEU A 315 -23.31 2.34 15.38
N LYS A 316 -22.02 1.99 15.27
CA LYS A 316 -21.40 1.73 13.96
C LYS A 316 -21.90 0.42 13.31
N LEU A 317 -22.32 -0.57 14.12
CA LEU A 317 -22.96 -1.78 13.59
C LEU A 317 -24.36 -1.47 13.02
N ASP A 318 -25.11 -0.59 13.68
CA ASP A 318 -26.42 -0.15 13.21
C ASP A 318 -26.28 0.67 11.92
N ALA A 319 -25.27 1.55 11.86
CA ALA A 319 -24.95 2.29 10.64
C ALA A 319 -24.54 1.35 9.50
N LEU A 320 -23.72 0.32 9.78
CA LEU A 320 -23.37 -0.68 8.77
C LEU A 320 -24.60 -1.45 8.29
N ARG A 321 -25.58 -1.74 9.18
CA ARG A 321 -26.85 -2.38 8.79
C ARG A 321 -27.60 -1.51 7.80
N SER A 322 -27.69 -0.20 8.04
CA SER A 322 -28.32 0.73 7.12
C SER A 322 -27.62 0.78 5.76
N VAL A 323 -26.28 0.77 5.72
CA VAL A 323 -25.53 0.70 4.45
C VAL A 323 -25.81 -0.60 3.69
N VAL A 324 -25.86 -1.74 4.38
CA VAL A 324 -26.16 -3.05 3.76
C VAL A 324 -27.60 -3.11 3.25
N GLU A 325 -28.54 -2.53 3.97
CA GLU A 325 -29.95 -2.43 3.54
C GLU A 325 -30.08 -1.52 2.31
N GLU A 326 -29.40 -0.36 2.31
CA GLU A 326 -29.36 0.57 1.17
C GLU A 326 -28.74 -0.07 -0.07
N ALA A 327 -27.75 -0.97 0.11
CA ALA A 327 -27.16 -1.74 -0.98
C ALA A 327 -28.14 -2.67 -1.69
N SER A 328 -29.35 -2.90 -1.12
CA SER A 328 -30.45 -3.65 -1.75
C SER A 328 -30.03 -5.00 -2.33
N GLY A 329 -29.21 -5.75 -1.59
CA GLY A 329 -28.70 -7.06 -2.00
C GLY A 329 -27.40 -7.03 -2.82
N ALA A 330 -26.90 -5.87 -3.20
CA ALA A 330 -25.58 -5.77 -3.80
C ALA A 330 -24.48 -6.11 -2.75
N PRO A 331 -23.43 -6.85 -3.14
CA PRO A 331 -22.35 -7.20 -2.22
C PRO A 331 -21.60 -5.97 -1.67
N VAL A 332 -21.32 -5.99 -0.36
CA VAL A 332 -20.62 -4.90 0.33
C VAL A 332 -19.26 -5.39 0.84
N LEU A 333 -18.19 -4.73 0.42
CA LEU A 333 -16.84 -4.91 0.97
C LEU A 333 -16.71 -4.01 2.20
N VAL A 334 -16.48 -4.60 3.39
CA VAL A 334 -16.38 -3.88 4.66
C VAL A 334 -14.92 -3.86 5.11
N ALA A 335 -14.35 -2.65 5.26
CA ALA A 335 -13.01 -2.45 5.79
C ALA A 335 -13.04 -2.20 7.30
N TYR A 336 -12.27 -2.97 8.07
CA TYR A 336 -12.15 -2.83 9.51
C TYR A 336 -10.68 -2.57 9.93
N GLN A 337 -10.46 -1.98 11.11
CA GLN A 337 -9.12 -1.69 11.63
C GLN A 337 -8.76 -2.55 12.84
N TYR A 338 -9.72 -2.85 13.71
CA TYR A 338 -9.48 -3.54 14.98
C TYR A 338 -10.08 -4.94 14.98
N ARG A 339 -9.39 -5.91 15.61
CA ARG A 339 -9.86 -7.30 15.67
C ARG A 339 -11.24 -7.43 16.32
N HIS A 340 -11.54 -6.64 17.37
CA HIS A 340 -12.87 -6.63 17.99
C HIS A 340 -13.97 -6.21 17.00
N GLU A 341 -13.68 -5.37 16.01
CA GLU A 341 -14.64 -4.97 14.99
C GLU A 341 -15.00 -6.16 14.10
N LEU A 342 -14.00 -6.93 13.65
CA LEU A 342 -14.24 -8.16 12.89
C LEU A 342 -15.16 -9.12 13.66
N GLU A 343 -14.83 -9.39 14.93
CA GLU A 343 -15.62 -10.32 15.78
C GLU A 343 -17.06 -9.82 15.95
N ARG A 344 -17.27 -8.51 16.17
CA ARG A 344 -18.60 -7.90 16.31
C ARG A 344 -19.36 -7.87 15.00
N ILE A 345 -18.73 -7.56 13.88
CA ILE A 345 -19.36 -7.57 12.55
C ILE A 345 -19.82 -8.98 12.20
N LEU A 346 -18.98 -9.99 12.34
CA LEU A 346 -19.34 -11.38 12.03
C LEU A 346 -20.48 -11.89 12.93
N LYS A 347 -20.53 -11.45 14.19
CA LYS A 347 -21.63 -11.77 15.10
C LYS A 347 -22.94 -11.08 14.71
N ALA A 348 -22.87 -9.81 14.29
CA ALA A 348 -24.05 -9.00 13.92
C ALA A 348 -24.60 -9.35 12.53
N PHE A 349 -23.77 -9.88 11.65
CA PHE A 349 -24.08 -10.25 10.27
C PHE A 349 -23.67 -11.70 9.99
N PRO A 350 -24.51 -12.70 10.30
CA PRO A 350 -24.18 -14.12 10.11
C PRO A 350 -23.85 -14.51 8.66
N GLN A 351 -24.33 -13.73 7.68
CA GLN A 351 -24.04 -13.90 6.25
C GLN A 351 -22.69 -13.30 5.84
N ALA A 352 -22.00 -12.57 6.73
CA ALA A 352 -20.69 -11.97 6.45
C ALA A 352 -19.60 -13.04 6.52
N ARG A 353 -18.60 -12.90 5.62
CA ARG A 353 -17.39 -13.74 5.60
C ARG A 353 -16.14 -12.88 5.75
N ALA A 354 -15.22 -13.29 6.60
CA ALA A 354 -13.91 -12.64 6.70
C ALA A 354 -13.04 -13.03 5.51
N LEU A 355 -12.30 -12.07 4.97
CA LEU A 355 -11.25 -12.35 3.98
C LEU A 355 -10.12 -13.12 4.65
N ASP A 356 -9.90 -14.34 4.23
CA ASP A 356 -8.87 -15.26 4.69
C ASP A 356 -7.80 -15.51 3.62
N LYS A 357 -7.01 -16.57 3.80
CA LYS A 357 -5.97 -16.99 2.85
C LYS A 357 -6.47 -17.99 1.80
N ASP A 358 -7.70 -18.45 1.94
CA ASP A 358 -8.31 -19.40 1.02
C ASP A 358 -8.65 -18.69 -0.30
N PRO A 359 -8.10 -19.13 -1.43
CA PRO A 359 -8.46 -18.58 -2.75
C PRO A 359 -9.94 -18.69 -3.05
N GLU A 360 -10.64 -19.71 -2.51
CA GLU A 360 -12.06 -19.89 -2.70
C GLU A 360 -12.90 -18.77 -2.10
N THR A 361 -12.43 -18.10 -1.03
CA THR A 361 -13.12 -16.92 -0.49
C THR A 361 -13.19 -15.79 -1.51
N ILE A 362 -12.11 -15.56 -2.25
CA ILE A 362 -12.08 -14.52 -3.30
C ILE A 362 -12.92 -14.95 -4.50
N ALA A 363 -12.84 -16.22 -4.88
CA ALA A 363 -13.63 -16.76 -5.98
C ALA A 363 -15.14 -16.68 -5.69
N ALA A 364 -15.57 -17.06 -4.49
CA ALA A 364 -16.97 -16.95 -4.05
C ALA A 364 -17.44 -15.49 -3.99
N TRP A 365 -16.59 -14.56 -3.51
CA TRP A 365 -16.90 -13.12 -3.57
C TRP A 365 -17.11 -12.65 -5.01
N ASN A 366 -16.21 -12.99 -5.92
CA ASN A 366 -16.27 -12.57 -7.31
C ASN A 366 -17.46 -13.20 -8.07
N ARG A 367 -17.99 -14.34 -7.62
CA ARG A 367 -19.24 -14.93 -8.13
C ARG A 367 -20.50 -14.31 -7.49
N GLY A 368 -20.34 -13.36 -6.54
CA GLY A 368 -21.46 -12.73 -5.84
C GLY A 368 -22.13 -13.60 -4.76
N GLU A 369 -21.48 -14.68 -4.32
CA GLU A 369 -21.99 -15.62 -3.32
C GLU A 369 -21.82 -15.12 -1.88
N ILE A 370 -20.96 -14.11 -1.67
CA ILE A 370 -20.71 -13.51 -0.37
C ILE A 370 -21.34 -12.12 -0.34
N PRO A 371 -22.44 -11.91 0.38
CA PRO A 371 -23.10 -10.61 0.42
C PRO A 371 -22.31 -9.55 1.20
N ILE A 372 -21.50 -9.95 2.19
CA ILE A 372 -20.67 -9.03 2.98
C ILE A 372 -19.28 -9.65 3.15
N LEU A 373 -18.27 -9.08 2.50
CA LEU A 373 -16.88 -9.49 2.68
C LEU A 373 -16.19 -8.53 3.63
N VAL A 374 -15.69 -9.04 4.75
CA VAL A 374 -15.03 -8.22 5.79
C VAL A 374 -13.52 -8.37 5.70
N ALA A 375 -12.81 -7.28 5.49
CA ALA A 375 -11.39 -7.32 5.21
C ALA A 375 -10.60 -6.24 5.97
N HIS A 376 -9.43 -6.61 6.50
CA HIS A 376 -8.48 -5.63 7.01
C HIS A 376 -7.70 -5.02 5.84
N PRO A 377 -7.56 -3.68 5.73
CA PRO A 377 -6.89 -3.04 4.60
C PRO A 377 -5.47 -3.57 4.31
N ALA A 378 -4.69 -3.89 5.35
CA ALA A 378 -3.37 -4.51 5.17
C ALA A 378 -3.42 -5.91 4.54
N ALA A 379 -4.51 -6.66 4.71
CA ALA A 379 -4.70 -7.97 4.09
C ALA A 379 -5.07 -7.84 2.59
N CYS A 380 -5.70 -6.72 2.22
CA CYS A 380 -6.06 -6.41 0.84
C CYS A 380 -4.91 -5.76 0.05
N GLY A 381 -3.78 -5.49 0.68
CA GLY A 381 -2.73 -4.60 0.20
C GLY A 381 -2.15 -4.95 -1.16
N HIS A 382 -2.07 -6.22 -1.57
CA HIS A 382 -1.41 -6.57 -2.83
C HIS A 382 -2.08 -7.74 -3.55
N GLY A 383 -2.29 -7.58 -4.86
CA GLY A 383 -2.60 -8.66 -5.80
C GLY A 383 -4.02 -9.25 -5.78
N LEU A 384 -4.95 -8.71 -4.99
CA LEU A 384 -6.32 -9.21 -4.97
C LEU A 384 -7.19 -8.54 -6.03
N ASN A 385 -7.96 -9.36 -6.75
CA ASN A 385 -8.99 -8.93 -7.67
C ASN A 385 -10.35 -9.11 -6.98
N LEU A 386 -10.95 -8.01 -6.53
CA LEU A 386 -12.25 -8.02 -5.84
C LEU A 386 -13.35 -7.26 -6.62
N GLN A 387 -13.00 -6.68 -7.76
CA GLN A 387 -13.87 -5.82 -8.55
C GLN A 387 -15.08 -6.55 -9.15
N ASP A 388 -14.97 -7.86 -9.41
CA ASP A 388 -16.06 -8.60 -10.03
C ASP A 388 -17.21 -8.83 -9.05
N GLY A 389 -16.90 -9.03 -7.76
CA GLY A 389 -17.86 -9.29 -6.71
C GLY A 389 -18.71 -8.09 -6.31
N GLY A 390 -18.20 -6.87 -6.38
CA GLY A 390 -18.94 -5.69 -5.92
C GLY A 390 -18.34 -4.35 -6.30
N ASN A 391 -19.09 -3.28 -6.07
CA ASN A 391 -18.72 -1.89 -6.31
C ASN A 391 -19.02 -0.99 -5.09
N ILE A 392 -19.35 -1.57 -3.94
CA ILE A 392 -19.64 -0.86 -2.70
C ILE A 392 -18.58 -1.19 -1.66
N LEU A 393 -17.91 -0.17 -1.15
CA LEU A 393 -16.93 -0.25 -0.06
C LEU A 393 -17.45 0.54 1.15
N CYS A 394 -17.43 -0.08 2.32
CA CYS A 394 -17.76 0.59 3.57
C CYS A 394 -16.59 0.53 4.54
N PHE A 395 -16.01 1.67 4.89
CA PHE A 395 -15.04 1.76 5.99
C PHE A 395 -15.80 1.82 7.31
N PHE A 396 -15.78 0.72 8.06
CA PHE A 396 -16.33 0.65 9.41
C PHE A 396 -15.50 1.51 10.38
N SER A 397 -14.19 1.51 10.20
CA SER A 397 -13.24 2.37 10.89
C SER A 397 -12.03 2.68 10.02
N LEU A 398 -11.27 3.70 10.39
CA LEU A 398 -10.11 4.19 9.66
C LEU A 398 -8.83 4.03 10.48
N GLY A 399 -7.75 3.64 9.82
CA GLY A 399 -6.39 3.69 10.35
C GLY A 399 -5.61 4.85 9.74
N PHE A 400 -4.34 5.03 10.14
CA PHE A 400 -3.47 6.13 9.66
C PHE A 400 -2.59 5.76 8.46
N ASN A 401 -2.74 4.57 7.88
CA ASN A 401 -1.92 4.16 6.76
C ASN A 401 -2.60 4.52 5.43
N TYR A 402 -2.16 5.63 4.82
CA TYR A 402 -2.69 6.09 3.53
C TYR A 402 -2.54 5.03 2.42
N GLU A 403 -1.43 4.28 2.39
CA GLU A 403 -1.20 3.26 1.38
C GLU A 403 -2.29 2.17 1.46
N TYR A 404 -2.56 1.64 2.67
CA TYR A 404 -3.61 0.64 2.86
C TYR A 404 -5.01 1.19 2.57
N PHE A 405 -5.27 2.45 2.93
CA PHE A 405 -6.52 3.14 2.64
C PHE A 405 -6.74 3.27 1.12
N ALA A 406 -5.77 3.78 0.38
CA ALA A 406 -5.85 3.92 -1.07
C ALA A 406 -5.94 2.56 -1.78
N GLN A 407 -5.15 1.58 -1.35
CA GLN A 407 -5.19 0.22 -1.88
C GLN A 407 -6.55 -0.44 -1.68
N MET A 408 -7.21 -0.20 -0.55
CA MET A 408 -8.54 -0.76 -0.28
C MET A 408 -9.59 -0.21 -1.25
N ILE A 409 -9.59 1.10 -1.51
CA ILE A 409 -10.48 1.73 -2.48
C ILE A 409 -10.22 1.15 -3.88
N GLU A 410 -8.97 1.01 -4.28
CA GLU A 410 -8.59 0.51 -5.59
C GLU A 410 -8.95 -0.97 -5.83
N ARG A 411 -9.23 -1.77 -4.79
CA ARG A 411 -9.63 -3.19 -4.97
C ARG A 411 -10.93 -3.35 -5.75
N ILE A 412 -11.84 -2.42 -5.58
CA ILE A 412 -13.12 -2.37 -6.31
C ILE A 412 -13.27 -1.05 -7.06
N GLY A 413 -12.19 -0.25 -7.14
CA GLY A 413 -12.19 1.10 -7.65
C GLY A 413 -12.57 1.23 -9.13
N PRO A 414 -12.89 2.46 -9.59
CA PRO A 414 -13.41 2.71 -10.93
C PRO A 414 -12.50 2.19 -12.05
N THR A 415 -11.18 2.33 -11.89
CA THR A 415 -10.20 1.80 -12.85
C THR A 415 -10.36 0.29 -13.04
N ARG A 416 -10.52 -0.47 -11.95
CA ARG A 416 -10.69 -1.93 -12.02
C ARG A 416 -12.05 -2.31 -12.55
N GLN A 417 -13.11 -1.58 -12.20
CA GLN A 417 -14.45 -1.78 -12.75
C GLN A 417 -14.44 -1.60 -14.27
N ALA A 418 -13.84 -0.52 -14.76
CA ALA A 418 -13.73 -0.26 -16.21
C ALA A 418 -12.90 -1.32 -16.93
N GLN A 419 -11.81 -1.81 -16.32
CA GLN A 419 -10.94 -2.82 -16.92
C GLN A 419 -11.56 -4.22 -16.97
N SER A 420 -12.39 -4.58 -16.00
CA SER A 420 -13.05 -5.89 -15.93
C SER A 420 -14.30 -5.99 -16.80
N GLY A 421 -14.67 -4.91 -17.50
CA GLY A 421 -15.87 -4.87 -18.32
C GLY A 421 -17.17 -4.62 -17.52
N HIS A 422 -17.07 -4.18 -16.27
CA HIS A 422 -18.17 -3.78 -15.42
C HIS A 422 -18.19 -2.26 -15.19
N PRO A 423 -18.57 -1.43 -16.19
CA PRO A 423 -18.63 0.01 -16.03
C PRO A 423 -19.78 0.40 -15.11
N ARG A 424 -19.57 0.34 -13.81
CA ARG A 424 -20.56 0.69 -12.78
C ARG A 424 -19.96 1.69 -11.79
N PRO A 425 -20.76 2.64 -11.26
CA PRO A 425 -20.29 3.60 -10.28
C PRO A 425 -19.80 2.89 -9.02
N VAL A 426 -18.73 3.40 -8.42
CA VAL A 426 -18.18 2.89 -7.17
C VAL A 426 -18.66 3.76 -6.02
N PHE A 427 -19.22 3.14 -4.98
CA PHE A 427 -19.67 3.81 -3.78
C PHE A 427 -18.73 3.54 -2.62
N VAL A 428 -18.33 4.58 -1.90
CA VAL A 428 -17.46 4.48 -0.73
C VAL A 428 -18.13 5.16 0.46
N TYR A 429 -18.49 4.35 1.44
CA TYR A 429 -19.10 4.82 2.69
C TYR A 429 -18.06 4.89 3.81
N TYR A 430 -18.11 5.94 4.60
CA TYR A 430 -17.28 6.13 5.80
C TYR A 430 -18.18 6.23 7.02
N ILE A 431 -18.17 5.26 7.93
CA ILE A 431 -18.94 5.32 9.19
C ILE A 431 -18.10 6.08 10.22
N LEU A 432 -18.55 7.29 10.57
CA LEU A 432 -17.84 8.24 11.40
C LEU A 432 -18.65 8.58 12.65
N ALA A 433 -18.04 8.49 13.83
CA ALA A 433 -18.66 8.98 15.06
C ALA A 433 -18.53 10.52 15.12
N LYS A 434 -19.67 11.20 15.23
CA LYS A 434 -19.74 12.67 15.25
C LYS A 434 -19.05 13.22 16.51
N ASP A 435 -18.39 14.36 16.37
CA ASP A 435 -17.66 15.06 17.45
C ASP A 435 -16.46 14.25 18.02
N THR A 436 -16.01 13.23 17.31
CA THR A 436 -14.80 12.44 17.64
C THR A 436 -13.65 12.78 16.69
N ASP A 437 -12.57 12.00 16.75
CA ASP A 437 -11.43 12.16 15.85
C ASP A 437 -11.59 11.40 14.52
N ASP A 438 -12.65 10.62 14.31
CA ASP A 438 -12.89 9.84 13.09
C ASP A 438 -12.87 10.70 11.82
N ALA A 439 -13.64 11.80 11.79
CA ALA A 439 -13.70 12.69 10.64
C ALA A 439 -12.35 13.41 10.39
N ALA A 440 -11.62 13.72 11.45
CA ALA A 440 -10.31 14.31 11.34
C ALA A 440 -9.28 13.34 10.79
N VAL A 441 -9.36 12.04 11.15
CA VAL A 441 -8.54 10.97 10.56
C VAL A 441 -8.79 10.84 9.07
N LEU A 442 -10.05 10.86 8.62
CA LEU A 442 -10.37 10.83 7.18
C LEU A 442 -9.76 12.02 6.43
N LYS A 443 -9.86 13.24 7.01
CA LYS A 443 -9.25 14.45 6.45
C LYS A 443 -7.72 14.34 6.36
N SER A 444 -7.08 13.78 7.39
CA SER A 444 -5.64 13.54 7.44
C SER A 444 -5.18 12.53 6.37
N LEU A 445 -5.92 11.42 6.20
CA LEU A 445 -5.66 10.44 5.14
C LEU A 445 -5.71 11.10 3.75
N ARG A 446 -6.73 11.92 3.48
CA ARG A 446 -6.84 12.63 2.20
C ARG A 446 -5.68 13.62 1.96
N LYS A 447 -5.10 14.19 3.02
CA LYS A 447 -3.92 15.05 2.97
C LYS A 447 -2.60 14.28 2.99
N LYS A 448 -2.61 12.96 3.14
CA LYS A 448 -1.43 12.08 3.29
C LYS A 448 -0.56 12.47 4.49
N GLU A 449 -1.17 12.96 5.56
CA GLU A 449 -0.49 13.32 6.80
C GLU A 449 -0.07 12.06 7.57
N ASN A 450 1.07 12.12 8.25
CA ASN A 450 1.43 11.04 9.18
C ASN A 450 0.74 11.23 10.56
N VAL A 451 0.74 10.18 11.36
CA VAL A 451 0.04 10.16 12.65
C VAL A 451 0.53 11.22 13.64
N LEU A 452 1.82 11.55 13.62
CA LEU A 452 2.39 12.56 14.53
C LEU A 452 1.97 13.97 14.14
N ASP A 453 2.00 14.29 12.84
CA ASP A 453 1.52 15.57 12.33
C ASP A 453 0.04 15.77 12.66
N PHE A 454 -0.76 14.72 12.50
CA PHE A 454 -2.15 14.72 12.88
C PHE A 454 -2.34 15.04 14.38
N ILE A 455 -1.63 14.31 15.27
CA ILE A 455 -1.75 14.48 16.72
C ILE A 455 -1.39 15.91 17.15
N LEU A 456 -0.26 16.44 16.65
CA LEU A 456 0.21 17.78 16.97
C LEU A 456 -0.74 18.87 16.43
N GLY A 457 -1.20 18.72 15.21
CA GLY A 457 -2.19 19.63 14.61
C GLY A 457 -3.49 19.66 15.40
N ARG A 458 -4.01 18.49 15.79
CA ARG A 458 -5.24 18.40 16.60
C ARG A 458 -5.08 18.94 18.03
N ALA A 459 -3.93 18.76 18.65
CA ALA A 459 -3.65 19.35 19.96
C ALA A 459 -3.71 20.89 19.89
N HIS A 460 -3.18 21.48 18.82
CA HIS A 460 -3.27 22.92 18.56
C HIS A 460 -4.70 23.38 18.32
N GLU A 461 -5.48 22.71 17.47
CA GLU A 461 -6.86 23.05 17.16
C GLU A 461 -7.80 22.99 18.39
N ARG A 462 -7.54 22.06 19.30
CA ARG A 462 -8.43 21.78 20.44
C ARG A 462 -8.10 22.57 21.70
N LEU A 463 -6.87 23.04 21.88
CA LEU A 463 -6.37 23.68 23.10
C LEU A 463 -5.80 25.10 22.83
N GLY A 464 -5.72 25.51 21.56
CA GLY A 464 -5.35 26.87 21.14
C GLY A 464 -6.52 27.75 21.23
#